data_901b82d6289f5c07bb66071ab47b34b2
#
_entry.id   901b82d6289f5c07bb66071ab47b34b2
#
_cell.length_a   1.000
_cell.length_b   1.000
_cell.length_c   1.000
_cell.angle_alpha   90.00
_cell.angle_beta   90.00
_cell.angle_gamma   90.00
#
_symmetry.space_group_name_H-M   'P 1'
#
loop_
_entity.id
_entity.type
_entity.pdbx_description
1 polymer ?
#
loop_
_entity_poly.entity_id
_entity_poly.type
_entity_poly.pdbx_seq_one_letter_code
_entity_poly.pdbx_strand_id
1 'polypeptide(L)'
;MSADRAIGLAVNQQIFARGMQAQELAAPLRLTKSSVSRKLRGNVSWSADEVLRTAMFFDIEPADLMPTPDGNGGWIPAPFKPARRQRDADALVPQVGLEPTTHGL
;
A
#
# COMPACT_ATOMS: atom_id res chain seq x y z
N MET A 1 -4.00 -15.78 7.68
CA MET A 1 -5.02 -15.39 6.70
C MET A 1 -4.53 -15.71 5.29
N SER A 2 -5.42 -15.66 4.30
CA SER A 2 -5.02 -15.86 2.92
C SER A 2 -4.20 -14.70 2.40
N ALA A 3 -3.42 -14.95 1.33
CA ALA A 3 -2.65 -13.88 0.69
C ALA A 3 -3.57 -12.79 0.15
N ASP A 4 -4.69 -13.17 -0.44
CA ASP A 4 -5.63 -12.20 -1.00
C ASP A 4 -6.20 -11.28 0.07
N ARG A 5 -6.54 -11.84 1.23
CA ARG A 5 -7.04 -11.03 2.33
C ARG A 5 -5.95 -10.10 2.87
N ALA A 6 -4.72 -10.61 2.96
CA ALA A 6 -3.60 -9.80 3.43
C ALA A 6 -3.34 -8.62 2.49
N ILE A 7 -3.40 -8.86 1.17
CA ILE A 7 -3.26 -7.78 0.19
C ILE A 7 -4.40 -6.79 0.36
N GLY A 8 -5.63 -7.27 0.50
CA GLY A 8 -6.79 -6.41 0.69
C GLY A 8 -6.65 -5.50 1.89
N LEU A 9 -6.12 -6.03 3.01
CA LEU A 9 -5.89 -5.23 4.21
C LEU A 9 -4.83 -4.15 3.98
N ALA A 10 -3.74 -4.50 3.29
CA ALA A 10 -2.69 -3.53 2.99
C ALA A 10 -3.23 -2.40 2.11
N VAL A 11 -4.05 -2.75 1.11
CA VAL A 11 -4.66 -1.75 0.23
C VAL A 11 -5.64 -0.87 1.02
N ASN A 12 -6.42 -1.47 1.91
CA ASN A 12 -7.35 -0.71 2.75
C ASN A 12 -6.63 0.32 3.62
N GLN A 13 -5.47 -0.03 4.15
CA GLN A 13 -4.67 0.91 4.94
C GLN A 13 -4.25 2.11 4.10
N GLN A 14 -3.88 1.89 2.85
CA GLN A 14 -3.51 2.97 1.95
C GLN A 14 -4.71 3.86 1.62
N ILE A 15 -5.87 3.26 1.39
CA ILE A 15 -7.11 3.97 1.14
C ILE A 15 -7.45 4.86 2.34
N PHE A 16 -7.42 4.28 3.52
CA PHE A 16 -7.75 4.98 4.76
C PHE A 16 -6.80 6.14 5.01
N ALA A 17 -5.52 5.91 4.82
CA ALA A 17 -4.51 6.94 5.07
C ALA A 17 -4.67 8.14 4.16
N ARG A 18 -5.24 7.94 2.97
CA ARG A 18 -5.44 9.02 1.99
C ARG A 18 -6.81 9.67 2.09
N GLY A 19 -7.67 9.19 3.01
CA GLY A 19 -9.02 9.72 3.15
C GLY A 19 -9.89 9.52 1.93
N MET A 20 -9.59 8.51 1.11
CA MET A 20 -10.36 8.24 -0.09
C MET A 20 -11.33 7.09 0.14
N GLN A 21 -12.20 6.86 -0.83
CA GLN A 21 -13.15 5.76 -0.76
C GLN A 21 -12.65 4.58 -1.59
N ALA A 22 -12.99 3.37 -1.14
CA ALA A 22 -12.59 2.15 -1.83
C ALA A 22 -13.01 2.14 -3.29
N GLN A 23 -14.20 2.65 -3.60
CA GLN A 23 -14.72 2.64 -4.96
C GLN A 23 -13.87 3.46 -5.93
N GLU A 24 -13.01 4.34 -5.43
CA GLU A 24 -12.12 5.12 -6.28
C GLU A 24 -11.05 4.26 -6.95
N LEU A 25 -10.85 3.04 -6.48
CA LEU A 25 -9.96 2.09 -7.13
C LEU A 25 -10.56 1.43 -8.35
N ALA A 26 -11.87 1.55 -8.54
CA ALA A 26 -12.54 0.84 -9.64
C ALA A 26 -11.96 1.23 -11.00
N ALA A 27 -11.79 2.52 -11.26
CA ALA A 27 -11.28 3.00 -12.55
C ALA A 27 -9.83 2.56 -12.80
N PRO A 28 -8.87 2.80 -11.88
CA PRO A 28 -7.49 2.35 -12.11
C PRO A 28 -7.36 0.85 -12.28
N LEU A 29 -8.20 0.07 -11.60
CA LEU A 29 -8.16 -1.39 -11.68
C LEU A 29 -9.06 -1.94 -12.78
N ARG A 30 -9.84 -1.10 -13.44
CA ARG A 30 -10.79 -1.51 -14.48
C ARG A 30 -11.79 -2.53 -13.96
N LEU A 31 -12.29 -2.28 -12.76
CA LEU A 31 -13.24 -3.17 -12.09
C LEU A 31 -14.50 -2.41 -11.74
N THR A 32 -15.55 -3.16 -11.38
CA THR A 32 -16.75 -2.60 -10.80
C THR A 32 -16.53 -2.29 -9.33
N LYS A 33 -17.38 -1.45 -8.76
CA LYS A 33 -17.30 -1.14 -7.33
C LYS A 33 -17.46 -2.40 -6.48
N SER A 34 -18.37 -3.30 -6.87
CA SER A 34 -18.57 -4.53 -6.10
C SER A 34 -17.37 -5.46 -6.19
N SER A 35 -16.70 -5.50 -7.34
CA SER A 35 -15.47 -6.30 -7.48
C SER A 35 -14.37 -5.76 -6.59
N VAL A 36 -14.20 -4.44 -6.54
CA VAL A 36 -13.22 -3.82 -5.64
C VAL A 36 -13.52 -4.21 -4.20
N SER A 37 -14.77 -4.08 -3.78
CA SER A 37 -15.18 -4.42 -2.42
C SER A 37 -14.84 -5.88 -2.08
N ARG A 38 -15.13 -6.81 -2.99
CA ARG A 38 -14.85 -8.22 -2.75
C ARG A 38 -13.34 -8.49 -2.66
N LYS A 39 -12.55 -7.82 -3.49
CA LYS A 39 -11.08 -7.98 -3.43
C LYS A 39 -10.52 -7.45 -2.12
N LEU A 40 -11.02 -6.33 -1.65
CA LEU A 40 -10.56 -5.75 -0.39
C LEU A 40 -10.88 -6.64 0.80
N ARG A 41 -11.96 -7.44 0.71
CA ARG A 41 -12.31 -8.39 1.76
C ARG A 41 -11.62 -9.74 1.62
N GLY A 42 -10.88 -9.94 0.53
CA GLY A 42 -10.18 -11.20 0.28
C GLY A 42 -11.09 -12.29 -0.28
N ASN A 43 -12.27 -11.94 -0.78
CA ASN A 43 -13.22 -12.91 -1.33
C ASN A 43 -12.95 -13.24 -2.80
N VAL A 44 -12.12 -12.45 -3.45
CA VAL A 44 -11.72 -12.64 -4.84
C VAL A 44 -10.21 -12.43 -4.92
N SER A 45 -9.54 -13.23 -5.74
CA SER A 45 -8.09 -13.19 -5.86
C SER A 45 -7.60 -11.89 -6.46
N TRP A 46 -6.46 -11.42 -5.97
CA TRP A 46 -5.72 -10.31 -6.56
C TRP A 46 -4.78 -10.86 -7.64
N SER A 47 -4.83 -10.29 -8.82
CA SER A 47 -3.85 -10.63 -9.86
C SER A 47 -2.61 -9.77 -9.69
N ALA A 48 -1.50 -10.23 -10.29
CA ALA A 48 -0.27 -9.43 -10.28
C ALA A 48 -0.50 -8.06 -10.92
N ASP A 49 -1.24 -8.02 -12.02
CA ASP A 49 -1.54 -6.76 -12.71
C ASP A 49 -2.29 -5.81 -11.79
N GLU A 50 -3.25 -6.31 -11.02
CA GLU A 50 -4.03 -5.50 -10.10
C GLU A 50 -3.18 -4.92 -8.98
N VAL A 51 -2.29 -5.73 -8.43
CA VAL A 51 -1.37 -5.26 -7.38
C VAL A 51 -0.46 -4.17 -7.93
N LEU A 52 0.09 -4.39 -9.11
CA LEU A 52 0.99 -3.41 -9.73
C LEU A 52 0.27 -2.10 -10.03
N ARG A 53 -0.95 -2.17 -10.56
CA ARG A 53 -1.75 -0.97 -10.85
C ARG A 53 -2.10 -0.22 -9.58
N THR A 54 -2.43 -0.95 -8.53
CA THR A 54 -2.76 -0.34 -7.24
C THR A 54 -1.54 0.37 -6.66
N ALA A 55 -0.38 -0.26 -6.72
CA ALA A 55 0.86 0.36 -6.25
C ALA A 55 1.19 1.63 -7.03
N MET A 56 1.02 1.59 -8.35
CA MET A 56 1.24 2.77 -9.19
C MET A 56 0.26 3.88 -8.84
N PHE A 57 -0.99 3.54 -8.63
CA PHE A 57 -2.02 4.51 -8.26
C PHE A 57 -1.68 5.23 -6.95
N PHE A 58 -1.17 4.48 -5.97
CA PHE A 58 -0.79 5.04 -4.67
C PHE A 58 0.62 5.62 -4.65
N ASP A 59 1.39 5.47 -5.72
CA ASP A 59 2.79 5.89 -5.78
C ASP A 59 3.63 5.24 -4.68
N ILE A 60 3.51 3.92 -4.57
CA ILE A 60 4.29 3.11 -3.64
C ILE A 60 4.89 1.93 -4.41
N GLU A 61 5.81 1.20 -3.75
CA GLU A 61 6.37 0.00 -4.34
C GLU A 61 5.37 -1.14 -4.26
N PRO A 62 5.31 -2.02 -5.27
CA PRO A 62 4.45 -3.21 -5.17
C PRO A 62 4.74 -4.04 -3.93
N ALA A 63 6.01 -4.11 -3.51
CA ALA A 63 6.39 -4.83 -2.30
C ALA A 63 5.69 -4.29 -1.05
N ASP A 64 5.29 -3.02 -1.07
CA ASP A 64 4.59 -2.41 0.07
C ASP A 64 3.15 -2.92 0.22
N LEU A 65 2.66 -3.68 -0.75
CA LEU A 65 1.34 -4.31 -0.69
C LEU A 65 1.42 -5.83 -0.53
N MET A 66 2.61 -6.41 -0.73
CA MET A 66 2.75 -7.87 -0.74
C MET A 66 2.90 -8.42 0.67
N PRO A 67 2.15 -9.49 0.98
CA PRO A 67 2.23 -10.11 2.30
C PRO A 67 3.49 -10.93 2.45
N THR A 68 3.82 -11.27 3.70
CA THR A 68 4.92 -12.17 4.03
C THR A 68 4.36 -13.42 4.72
N PRO A 69 5.05 -14.56 4.64
CA PRO A 69 4.58 -15.77 5.31
C PRO A 69 4.60 -15.61 6.83
N ASP A 70 3.59 -16.21 7.49
CA ASP A 70 3.51 -16.18 8.96
C ASP A 70 4.20 -17.38 9.61
N GLY A 71 4.73 -18.30 8.81
CA GLY A 71 5.39 -19.50 9.33
C GLY A 71 4.43 -20.65 9.64
N ASN A 72 3.12 -20.46 9.45
CA ASN A 72 2.10 -21.46 9.77
C ASN A 72 1.18 -21.74 8.58
N GLY A 73 1.66 -21.50 7.36
CA GLY A 73 0.87 -21.73 6.15
C GLY A 73 -0.01 -20.57 5.76
N GLY A 74 0.04 -19.46 6.50
CA GLY A 74 -0.75 -18.27 6.20
C GLY A 74 0.13 -17.08 5.88
N TRP A 75 -0.47 -15.88 5.91
CA TRP A 75 0.18 -14.67 5.46
C TRP A 75 -0.09 -13.51 6.41
N ILE A 76 0.89 -12.61 6.48
CA ILE A 76 0.83 -11.39 7.28
C ILE A 76 0.75 -10.21 6.33
N PRO A 77 -0.19 -9.27 6.51
CA PRO A 77 -0.26 -8.10 5.65
C PRO A 77 1.01 -7.26 5.74
N ALA A 78 1.37 -6.61 4.63
CA ALA A 78 2.48 -5.68 4.62
C ALA A 78 2.19 -4.53 5.58
N PRO A 79 3.17 -4.08 6.36
CA PRO A 79 2.97 -2.92 7.23
C PRO A 79 2.75 -1.66 6.38
N PHE A 80 1.98 -0.72 6.93
CA PHE A 80 1.71 0.52 6.20
C PHE A 80 3.01 1.32 5.98
N LYS A 81 3.16 1.81 4.75
CA LYS A 81 4.23 2.74 4.39
C LYS A 81 3.63 3.88 3.59
N PRO A 82 4.05 5.13 3.83
CA PRO A 82 3.54 6.27 3.06
C PRO A 82 4.00 6.21 1.61
N ALA A 83 3.39 7.04 0.77
CA ALA A 83 3.76 7.14 -0.63
C ALA A 83 5.25 7.48 -0.76
N ARG A 84 5.86 7.01 -1.86
CA ARG A 84 7.29 7.20 -2.12
C ARG A 84 7.72 8.66 -2.00
N ARG A 85 6.95 9.56 -2.61
CA ARG A 85 7.25 10.98 -2.59
C ARG A 85 7.24 11.54 -1.17
N GLN A 86 6.30 11.08 -0.36
CA GLN A 86 6.19 11.48 1.02
C GLN A 86 7.37 10.97 1.85
N ARG A 87 7.79 9.73 1.60
CA ARG A 87 8.94 9.17 2.29
C ARG A 87 10.21 9.95 1.99
N ASP A 88 10.40 10.35 0.74
CA ASP A 88 11.57 11.13 0.35
C ASP A 88 11.59 12.48 1.05
N ALA A 89 10.44 13.13 1.14
CA ALA A 89 10.34 14.40 1.84
C ALA A 89 10.66 14.24 3.33
N ASP A 90 10.12 13.20 3.94
CA ASP A 90 10.38 12.92 5.35
C ASP A 90 11.85 12.63 5.62
N ALA A 91 12.49 11.92 4.69
CA ALA A 91 13.90 11.60 4.83
C ALA A 91 14.79 12.83 4.74
N LEU A 92 14.41 13.77 3.90
CA LEU A 92 15.20 14.99 3.70
C LEU A 92 15.12 15.97 4.87
N VAL A 93 13.94 16.08 5.47
CA VAL A 93 13.72 17.08 6.52
C VAL A 93 14.68 16.90 7.71
N PRO A 94 14.84 15.73 8.29
CA PRO A 94 15.76 15.56 9.41
C PRO A 94 17.20 15.88 9.06
N GLN A 95 17.60 15.59 7.83
CA GLN A 95 18.98 15.82 7.40
C GLN A 95 19.28 17.31 7.31
N VAL A 96 18.31 18.08 6.90
CA VAL A 96 18.48 19.53 6.79
C VAL A 96 18.44 20.18 8.17
N GLY A 97 17.57 19.73 9.00
CA GLY A 97 17.35 20.32 10.31
C GLY A 97 18.48 20.11 11.28
N LEU A 98 19.40 19.28 11.02
CA LEU A 98 20.44 18.93 11.97
C LEU A 98 21.82 19.28 11.52
N GLU A 99 21.48 19.41 11.11
CA GLU A 99 22.45 19.45 10.94
C GLU A 99 23.08 19.85 10.85
N PRO A 100 22.85 20.12 10.89
CA PRO A 100 23.55 20.54 10.66
C PRO A 100 24.21 20.70 10.85
N THR A 101 23.96 20.70 10.71
CA THR A 101 24.65 20.72 10.64
C THR A 101 25.24 20.58 10.96
N THR A 102 25.06 20.68 10.93
CA THR A 102 25.71 20.52 10.86
C THR A 102 26.18 20.42 11.09
N HIS A 103 26.05 20.72 10.96
CA HIS A 103 26.60 20.70 10.67
C HIS A 103 26.79 20.95 10.63
N GLY A 104 26.41 21.29 10.68
CA GLY A 104 26.57 21.65 10.24
C GLY A 104 26.75 21.94 10.45
N LEU A 105 26.76 22.09 10.24
CA LEU A 105 26.92 22.13 10.10
C LEU A 105 27.39 22.02 10.09
#